data_211a0df1065a45a2b36fcb91e8c29336
#
_entry.id   211a0df1065a45a2b36fcb91e8c29336
#
_cell.length_a   1.000
_cell.length_b   1.000
_cell.length_c   1.000
_cell.angle_alpha   90.00
_cell.angle_beta   90.00
_cell.angle_gamma   90.00
#
_symmetry.space_group_name_H-M   'P 1'
#
loop_
_entity.id
_entity.type
_entity.pdbx_description
1 polymer ?
#
loop_
_entity_poly.entity_id
_entity_poly.type
_entity_poly.pdbx_seq_one_letter_code
_entity_poly.pdbx_strand_id
1 'polypeptide(L)'
;MKKLIIGGAAIAVLGYLGVVGYLHQFDKENVTQLLMENRYTGEQEKVAKALFDNSCQYCHSPNTPLPFYSKFPIVGDQMQSDIQNGLRAFRLDRLVEGLKDPSKLSQADLAKLQRVLENNEMPIAKFRHLHWGSK
;
A
#
# COMPACT_ATOMS: atom_id res chain seq x y z
N MET A 1 6.29 35.60 20.78
CA MET A 1 6.10 35.02 19.44
C MET A 1 6.96 33.76 19.20
N LYS A 2 8.30 33.76 19.39
CA LYS A 2 9.13 32.56 19.17
C LYS A 2 8.69 31.31 19.94
N LYS A 3 8.31 31.41 21.21
CA LYS A 3 7.86 30.26 22.03
C LYS A 3 6.54 29.64 21.50
N LEU A 4 5.62 30.44 20.95
CA LEU A 4 4.37 29.98 20.35
C LEU A 4 4.62 29.23 19.03
N ILE A 5 5.56 29.70 18.21
CA ILE A 5 5.95 29.05 16.96
C ILE A 5 6.61 27.69 17.24
N ILE A 6 7.53 27.65 18.23
CA ILE A 6 8.21 26.41 18.64
C ILE A 6 7.19 25.40 19.19
N GLY A 7 6.26 25.85 20.03
CA GLY A 7 5.19 24.98 20.56
C GLY A 7 4.27 24.43 19.47
N GLY A 8 3.89 25.27 18.51
CA GLY A 8 3.07 24.85 17.37
C GLY A 8 3.78 23.84 16.46
N ALA A 9 5.08 24.08 16.17
CA ALA A 9 5.88 23.15 15.38
C ALA A 9 6.05 21.79 16.09
N ALA A 10 6.29 21.79 17.40
CA ALA A 10 6.41 20.55 18.17
C ALA A 10 5.11 19.72 18.13
N ILE A 11 3.95 20.35 18.29
CA ILE A 11 2.65 19.69 18.20
C ILE A 11 2.42 19.09 16.80
N ALA A 12 2.76 19.83 15.74
CA ALA A 12 2.63 19.35 14.37
C ALA A 12 3.52 18.13 14.10
N VAL A 13 4.78 18.14 14.57
CA VAL A 13 5.70 17.01 14.43
C VAL A 13 5.19 15.79 15.21
N LEU A 14 4.76 15.97 16.45
CA LEU A 14 4.22 14.87 17.26
C LEU A 14 2.94 14.30 16.64
N GLY A 15 2.05 15.14 16.12
CA GLY A 15 0.86 14.72 15.41
C GLY A 15 1.20 13.90 14.16
N TYR A 16 2.15 14.36 13.36
CA TYR A 16 2.63 13.62 12.17
C TYR A 16 3.22 12.26 12.54
N LEU A 17 4.12 12.21 13.54
CA LEU A 17 4.71 10.95 14.02
C LEU A 17 3.65 9.98 14.58
N GLY A 18 2.63 10.51 15.25
CA GLY A 18 1.50 9.72 15.72
C GLY A 18 0.71 9.09 14.58
N VAL A 19 0.43 9.85 13.52
CA VAL A 19 -0.24 9.34 12.32
C VAL A 19 0.59 8.27 11.61
N VAL A 20 1.89 8.52 11.41
CA VAL A 20 2.79 7.56 10.77
C VAL A 20 2.91 6.27 11.60
N GLY A 21 3.03 6.39 12.93
CA GLY A 21 3.07 5.23 13.83
C GLY A 21 1.78 4.39 13.77
N TYR A 22 0.62 5.05 13.76
CA TYR A 22 -0.67 4.38 13.56
C TYR A 22 -0.75 3.66 12.21
N LEU A 23 -0.37 4.33 11.13
CA LEU A 23 -0.39 3.75 9.78
C LEU A 23 0.56 2.57 9.66
N HIS A 24 1.74 2.64 10.26
CA HIS A 24 2.68 1.53 10.27
C HIS A 24 2.11 0.28 10.96
N GLN A 25 1.38 0.46 12.08
CA GLN A 25 0.69 -0.63 12.74
C GLN A 25 -0.46 -1.18 11.89
N PHE A 26 -1.27 -0.29 11.32
CA PHE A 26 -2.37 -0.65 10.43
C PHE A 26 -1.89 -1.44 9.20
N ASP A 27 -0.77 -1.02 8.58
CA ASP A 27 -0.17 -1.72 7.44
C ASP A 27 0.28 -3.14 7.83
N LYS A 28 0.94 -3.31 8.98
CA LYS A 28 1.36 -4.61 9.48
C LYS A 28 0.18 -5.56 9.74
N GLU A 29 -0.88 -5.07 10.35
CA GLU A 29 -2.08 -5.86 10.60
C GLU A 29 -2.75 -6.28 9.29
N ASN A 30 -2.87 -5.36 8.33
CA ASN A 30 -3.41 -5.62 7.01
C ASN A 30 -2.60 -6.69 6.25
N VAL A 31 -1.26 -6.58 6.24
CA VAL A 31 -0.38 -7.57 5.62
C VAL A 31 -0.52 -8.93 6.28
N THR A 32 -0.53 -8.98 7.61
CA THR A 32 -0.67 -10.22 8.37
C THR A 32 -1.99 -10.91 8.06
N GLN A 33 -3.08 -10.16 8.05
CA GLN A 33 -4.40 -10.66 7.70
C GLN A 33 -4.43 -11.24 6.28
N LEU A 34 -3.93 -10.50 5.28
CA LEU A 34 -3.89 -10.94 3.89
C LEU A 34 -3.07 -12.22 3.69
N LEU A 35 -1.92 -12.35 4.38
CA LEU A 35 -1.10 -13.56 4.32
C LEU A 35 -1.81 -14.76 4.94
N MET A 36 -2.47 -14.58 6.09
CA MET A 36 -3.22 -15.64 6.78
C MET A 36 -4.44 -16.10 5.96
N GLU A 37 -5.25 -15.18 5.44
CA GLU A 37 -6.44 -15.49 4.66
C GLU A 37 -6.11 -16.28 3.39
N ASN A 38 -4.99 -15.94 2.78
CA ASN A 38 -4.57 -16.54 1.52
C ASN A 38 -3.74 -17.82 1.67
N ARG A 39 -3.23 -18.15 2.85
CA ARG A 39 -2.47 -19.37 3.15
C ARG A 39 -1.30 -19.61 2.21
N TYR A 40 -0.52 -18.57 1.92
CA TYR A 40 0.69 -18.72 1.11
C TYR A 40 1.76 -19.50 1.86
N THR A 41 2.59 -20.23 1.12
CA THR A 41 3.71 -21.01 1.66
C THR A 41 4.96 -20.89 0.79
N GLY A 42 6.13 -20.98 1.41
CA GLY A 42 7.41 -21.00 0.71
C GLY A 42 7.71 -19.74 -0.10
N GLU A 43 8.09 -19.88 -1.35
CA GLU A 43 8.42 -18.74 -2.23
C GLU A 43 7.20 -17.86 -2.54
N GLN A 44 6.01 -18.43 -2.59
CA GLN A 44 4.77 -17.68 -2.79
C GLN A 44 4.52 -16.69 -1.65
N GLU A 45 4.77 -17.11 -0.42
CA GLU A 45 4.65 -16.24 0.76
C GLU A 45 5.63 -15.07 0.69
N LYS A 46 6.88 -15.33 0.29
CA LYS A 46 7.90 -14.28 0.15
C LYS A 46 7.49 -13.23 -0.89
N VAL A 47 7.00 -13.65 -2.05
CA VAL A 47 6.55 -12.75 -3.10
C VAL A 47 5.31 -11.97 -2.66
N ALA A 48 4.30 -12.67 -2.12
CA ALA A 48 3.08 -12.03 -1.62
C ALA A 48 3.40 -11.02 -0.52
N LYS A 49 4.26 -11.41 0.44
CA LYS A 49 4.71 -10.52 1.51
C LYS A 49 5.42 -9.28 0.96
N ALA A 50 6.32 -9.42 -0.01
CA ALA A 50 7.01 -8.28 -0.61
C ALA A 50 6.04 -7.29 -1.27
N LEU A 51 5.01 -7.78 -1.96
CA LEU A 51 3.99 -6.94 -2.57
C LEU A 51 3.12 -6.22 -1.51
N PHE A 52 2.72 -6.92 -0.46
CA PHE A 52 1.90 -6.35 0.60
C PHE A 52 2.68 -5.41 1.52
N ASP A 53 3.94 -5.70 1.85
CA ASP A 53 4.82 -4.81 2.61
C ASP A 53 5.05 -3.47 1.88
N ASN A 54 4.98 -3.48 0.54
CA ASN A 54 5.03 -2.27 -0.28
C ASN A 54 3.65 -1.62 -0.50
N SER A 55 2.63 -2.10 0.22
CA SER A 55 1.29 -1.53 0.23
C SER A 55 0.59 -1.48 -1.13
N CYS A 56 0.99 -2.35 -2.06
CA CYS A 56 0.42 -2.44 -3.42
C CYS A 56 -1.09 -2.71 -3.40
N GLN A 57 -1.57 -3.43 -2.37
CA GLN A 57 -2.97 -3.82 -2.22
C GLN A 57 -3.94 -2.63 -2.14
N TYR A 58 -3.52 -1.49 -1.61
CA TYR A 58 -4.41 -0.34 -1.45
C TYR A 58 -4.95 0.22 -2.78
N CYS A 59 -4.14 0.16 -3.84
CA CYS A 59 -4.55 0.67 -5.15
C CYS A 59 -4.77 -0.43 -6.20
N HIS A 60 -4.22 -1.63 -5.99
CA HIS A 60 -4.24 -2.70 -6.99
C HIS A 60 -5.09 -3.91 -6.62
N SER A 61 -5.75 -3.90 -5.44
CA SER A 61 -6.72 -4.92 -5.04
C SER A 61 -8.08 -4.30 -4.76
N PRO A 62 -9.18 -4.90 -5.22
CA PRO A 62 -10.51 -4.49 -4.80
C PRO A 62 -10.74 -4.90 -3.34
N ASN A 63 -11.56 -4.15 -2.64
CA ASN A 63 -12.03 -4.50 -1.30
C ASN A 63 -10.95 -4.56 -0.19
N THR A 64 -9.78 -3.97 -0.42
CA THR A 64 -8.75 -3.82 0.63
C THR A 64 -9.22 -2.80 1.68
N PRO A 65 -9.12 -3.11 2.98
CA PRO A 65 -9.39 -2.13 4.03
C PRO A 65 -8.49 -0.90 3.87
N LEU A 66 -9.11 0.28 3.81
CA LEU A 66 -8.37 1.52 3.60
C LEU A 66 -8.10 2.22 4.94
N PRO A 67 -6.97 2.95 5.05
CA PRO A 67 -6.65 3.72 6.24
C PRO A 67 -7.68 4.83 6.50
N PHE A 68 -7.76 5.30 7.75
CA PHE A 68 -8.79 6.25 8.21
C PHE A 68 -8.87 7.54 7.38
N TYR A 69 -7.75 8.00 6.86
CA TYR A 69 -7.69 9.25 6.08
C TYR A 69 -8.41 9.15 4.72
N SER A 70 -8.68 7.93 4.23
CA SER A 70 -9.50 7.71 3.03
C SER A 70 -10.94 8.22 3.16
N LYS A 71 -11.37 8.52 4.40
CA LYS A 71 -12.70 9.08 4.70
C LYS A 71 -12.72 10.61 4.62
N PHE A 72 -11.58 11.27 4.50
CA PHE A 72 -11.53 12.73 4.38
C PHE A 72 -11.83 13.16 2.94
N PRO A 73 -12.68 14.18 2.74
CA PRO A 73 -13.21 14.50 1.41
C PRO A 73 -12.16 14.60 0.31
N ILE A 74 -11.16 15.47 0.46
CA ILE A 74 -10.14 15.71 -0.59
C ILE A 74 -9.21 14.51 -0.75
N VAL A 75 -8.76 13.93 0.36
CA VAL A 75 -7.81 12.81 0.37
C VAL A 75 -8.49 11.53 -0.11
N GLY A 76 -9.75 11.31 0.30
CA GLY A 76 -10.55 10.19 -0.13
C GLY A 76 -10.82 10.19 -1.62
N ASP A 77 -11.21 11.33 -2.20
CA ASP A 77 -11.44 11.47 -3.64
C ASP A 77 -10.17 11.18 -4.44
N GLN A 78 -9.03 11.71 -3.98
CA GLN A 78 -7.74 11.44 -4.61
C GLN A 78 -7.39 9.94 -4.52
N MET A 79 -7.60 9.32 -3.36
CA MET A 79 -7.32 7.90 -3.15
C MET A 79 -8.23 7.02 -4.03
N GLN A 80 -9.51 7.36 -4.17
CA GLN A 80 -10.42 6.66 -5.08
C GLN A 80 -9.96 6.75 -6.53
N SER A 81 -9.48 7.92 -6.98
CA SER A 81 -8.90 8.08 -8.30
C SER A 81 -7.65 7.20 -8.49
N ASP A 82 -6.76 7.17 -7.50
CA ASP A 82 -5.55 6.33 -7.54
C ASP A 82 -5.90 4.83 -7.56
N ILE A 83 -6.91 4.39 -6.81
CA ILE A 83 -7.43 3.02 -6.82
C ILE A 83 -7.97 2.65 -8.21
N GLN A 84 -8.80 3.51 -8.80
CA GLN A 84 -9.35 3.25 -10.14
C GLN A 84 -8.24 3.12 -11.19
N ASN A 85 -7.23 3.97 -11.13
CA ASN A 85 -6.08 3.93 -12.03
C ASN A 85 -5.22 2.68 -11.78
N GLY A 86 -4.99 2.32 -10.52
CA GLY A 86 -4.26 1.12 -10.13
C GLY A 86 -4.94 -0.16 -10.66
N LEU A 87 -6.25 -0.30 -10.43
CA LEU A 87 -7.02 -1.45 -10.89
C LEU A 87 -7.09 -1.58 -12.42
N ARG A 88 -6.98 -0.45 -13.17
CA ARG A 88 -6.88 -0.46 -14.63
C ARG A 88 -5.48 -0.86 -15.10
N ALA A 89 -4.45 -0.49 -14.36
CA ALA A 89 -3.07 -0.81 -14.72
C ALA A 89 -2.79 -2.31 -14.60
N PHE A 90 -2.99 -2.88 -13.44
CA PHE A 90 -2.96 -4.34 -13.19
C PHE A 90 -3.74 -4.70 -11.93
N ARG A 91 -4.08 -5.98 -11.79
CA ARG A 91 -4.84 -6.53 -10.68
C ARG A 91 -3.93 -7.39 -9.80
N LEU A 92 -3.65 -6.89 -8.59
CA LEU A 92 -2.81 -7.61 -7.62
C LEU A 92 -3.46 -8.90 -7.14
N ASP A 93 -4.77 -8.92 -6.95
CA ASP A 93 -5.54 -10.11 -6.58
C ASP A 93 -5.39 -11.24 -7.60
N ARG A 94 -5.33 -10.93 -8.90
CA ARG A 94 -5.07 -11.91 -9.96
C ARG A 94 -3.63 -12.43 -9.94
N LEU A 95 -2.66 -11.54 -9.71
CA LEU A 95 -1.26 -11.96 -9.56
C LEU A 95 -1.09 -12.90 -8.38
N VAL A 96 -1.68 -12.56 -7.26
CA VAL A 96 -1.62 -13.32 -6.02
C VAL A 96 -2.35 -14.66 -6.17
N GLU A 97 -3.48 -14.72 -6.89
CA GLU A 97 -4.13 -16.00 -7.26
C GLU A 97 -3.22 -16.84 -8.16
N GLY A 98 -2.53 -16.23 -9.11
CA GLY A 98 -1.55 -16.88 -9.97
C GLY A 98 -0.34 -17.45 -9.22
N LEU A 99 0.01 -16.92 -8.05
CA LEU A 99 1.04 -17.52 -7.19
C LEU A 99 0.59 -18.87 -6.60
N LYS A 100 -0.71 -19.08 -6.42
CA LYS A 100 -1.28 -20.35 -5.94
C LYS A 100 -1.50 -21.33 -7.10
N ASP A 101 -1.91 -20.82 -8.24
CA ASP A 101 -2.20 -21.60 -9.44
C ASP A 101 -1.52 -20.96 -10.65
N PRO A 102 -0.33 -21.45 -11.05
CA PRO A 102 0.41 -20.88 -12.17
C PRO A 102 -0.35 -20.83 -13.49
N SER A 103 -1.38 -21.67 -13.69
CA SER A 103 -2.23 -21.64 -14.88
C SER A 103 -3.09 -20.37 -14.98
N LYS A 104 -3.30 -19.69 -13.86
CA LYS A 104 -4.06 -18.44 -13.76
C LYS A 104 -3.17 -17.19 -13.76
N LEU A 105 -1.85 -17.34 -13.80
CA LEU A 105 -0.92 -16.22 -13.78
C LEU A 105 -1.01 -15.40 -15.05
N SER A 106 -1.43 -14.14 -14.92
CA SER A 106 -1.46 -13.19 -16.01
C SER A 106 -0.05 -12.71 -16.36
N GLN A 107 0.47 -13.16 -17.51
CA GLN A 107 1.78 -12.71 -18.02
C GLN A 107 1.80 -11.18 -18.27
N ALA A 108 0.66 -10.63 -18.70
CA ALA A 108 0.53 -9.18 -18.92
C ALA A 108 0.63 -8.39 -17.62
N ASP A 109 -0.01 -8.86 -16.53
CA ASP A 109 0.06 -8.21 -15.23
C ASP A 109 1.45 -8.37 -14.60
N LEU A 110 2.09 -9.52 -14.79
CA LEU A 110 3.47 -9.76 -14.35
C LEU A 110 4.47 -8.82 -15.06
N ALA A 111 4.36 -8.67 -16.37
CA ALA A 111 5.22 -7.77 -17.14
C ALA A 111 5.04 -6.29 -16.72
N LYS A 112 3.80 -5.87 -16.42
CA LYS A 112 3.53 -4.52 -15.89
C LYS A 112 4.14 -4.33 -14.52
N LEU A 113 4.00 -5.30 -13.61
CA LEU A 113 4.60 -5.26 -12.28
C LEU A 113 6.12 -5.16 -12.39
N GLN A 114 6.75 -6.00 -13.22
CA GLN A 114 8.19 -5.98 -13.46
C GLN A 114 8.66 -4.60 -13.92
N ARG A 115 8.02 -4.02 -14.92
CA ARG A 115 8.34 -2.69 -15.43
C ARG A 115 8.27 -1.61 -14.35
N VAL A 116 7.21 -1.64 -13.54
CA VAL A 116 7.00 -0.67 -12.46
C VAL A 116 8.08 -0.75 -11.39
N LEU A 117 8.53 -1.97 -11.05
CA LEU A 117 9.61 -2.21 -10.10
C LEU A 117 10.97 -1.78 -10.66
N GLU A 118 11.28 -2.12 -11.91
CA GLU A 118 12.52 -1.73 -12.59
C GLU A 118 12.67 -0.20 -12.70
N ASN A 119 11.57 0.50 -12.93
CA ASN A 119 11.56 1.96 -13.08
C ASN A 119 11.38 2.73 -11.75
N ASN A 120 11.18 2.05 -10.64
CA ASN A 120 10.84 2.65 -9.34
C ASN A 120 9.63 3.61 -9.40
N GLU A 121 8.63 3.28 -10.22
CA GLU A 121 7.42 4.10 -10.38
C GLU A 121 6.46 3.97 -9.21
N MET A 122 6.55 2.88 -8.45
CA MET A 122 5.70 2.57 -7.30
C MET A 122 6.52 2.20 -6.05
N PRO A 123 6.03 2.49 -4.86
CA PRO A 123 4.84 3.31 -4.55
C PRO A 123 5.02 4.79 -4.93
N ILE A 124 3.92 5.46 -5.28
CA ILE A 124 3.95 6.90 -5.64
C ILE A 124 4.46 7.75 -4.47
N ALA A 125 5.21 8.82 -4.77
CA ALA A 125 5.93 9.61 -3.77
C ALA A 125 5.03 10.14 -2.62
N LYS A 126 3.81 10.62 -2.94
CA LYS A 126 2.86 11.11 -1.94
C LYS A 126 2.45 10.05 -0.92
N PHE A 127 2.37 8.78 -1.33
CA PHE A 127 2.02 7.67 -0.46
C PHE A 127 3.15 7.36 0.53
N ARG A 128 4.40 7.35 0.06
CA ARG A 128 5.59 7.07 0.88
C ARG A 128 5.79 8.02 2.06
N HIS A 129 5.27 9.25 2.01
CA HIS A 129 5.36 10.19 3.12
C HIS A 129 4.58 9.76 4.37
N LEU A 130 3.53 8.98 4.21
CA LEU A 130 2.72 8.45 5.31
C LEU A 130 3.02 6.98 5.62
N HIS A 131 3.36 6.18 4.61
CA HIS A 131 3.62 4.75 4.71
C HIS A 131 5.12 4.47 4.59
N TRP A 132 5.87 4.70 5.67
CA TRP A 132 7.34 4.60 5.69
C TRP A 132 7.87 3.17 5.50
N GLY A 133 7.03 2.15 5.67
CA GLY A 133 7.39 0.74 5.45
C GLY A 133 7.47 0.37 3.98
N SER A 134 6.81 1.10 3.09
CA SER A 134 6.83 0.85 1.64
C SER A 134 8.11 1.41 1.00
N LYS A 135 8.82 0.57 0.24
CA LYS A 135 10.11 0.89 -0.39
C LYS A 135 9.99 0.89 -1.90
#